data_39f20bb66c1ebd310ece1a5ee7cbe09a
#
_entry.id   39f20bb66c1ebd310ece1a5ee7cbe09a
#
_cell.length_a   1.000
_cell.length_b   1.000
_cell.length_c   1.000
_cell.angle_alpha   90.00
_cell.angle_beta   90.00
_cell.angle_gamma   90.00
#
_symmetry.space_group_name_H-M   'P 1'
#
loop_
_entity.id
_entity.type
_entity.pdbx_description
1 polymer ?
#
loop_
_entity_poly.entity_id
_entity_poly.type
_entity_poly.pdbx_seq_one_letter_code
_entity_poly.pdbx_strand_id
1 'polypeptide(L)'
;MQTISQNSHRKPDWLKIQLRVGKNYSDLKEIVRKGNLNTVCQEALCPNIYECWDRRAATLMILGDVCTRSCRFCNVKTGRPIWYDTNEPQRTAEAVRRMGLKHCVITSVNRDELADGGAAIWAETIRAVHELNPNCSLEVLIPDFKGDEQSLETVFEARPEILGHNMETVPRLYSSVRPQADFQQSLDVLRQSKKFGLRTKTAMMVGLGERKSEILETIQRVAETRCDILAVGQYLQPTKKHHPVERHVHPSEFDFYREEGLKCGLKWVESGPLVRSSYHADEQAKELKE
;
A
#
# COMPACT_ATOMS: atom_id res chain seq x y z
N MET A 1 18.45 -38.71 4.10
CA MET A 1 17.51 -38.16 3.09
C MET A 1 16.12 -38.19 3.72
N GLN A 2 15.70 -37.09 4.31
CA GLN A 2 14.32 -36.95 4.79
C GLN A 2 13.52 -36.32 3.67
N THR A 3 12.58 -37.06 3.15
CA THR A 3 11.56 -36.63 2.18
C THR A 3 10.70 -35.55 2.81
N ILE A 4 10.85 -34.30 2.38
CA ILE A 4 9.96 -33.20 2.73
C ILE A 4 8.64 -33.48 2.01
N SER A 5 7.65 -33.89 2.81
CA SER A 5 6.27 -34.13 2.39
C SER A 5 5.67 -32.86 1.82
N GLN A 6 5.33 -32.88 0.53
CA GLN A 6 4.52 -31.89 -0.17
C GLN A 6 3.06 -31.91 0.36
N ASN A 7 2.81 -31.20 1.45
CA ASN A 7 1.45 -30.88 1.88
C ASN A 7 1.25 -29.36 1.84
N SER A 8 1.34 -28.78 0.62
CA SER A 8 1.48 -27.34 0.36
C SER A 8 0.15 -26.56 0.21
N HIS A 9 -1.01 -27.09 0.60
CA HIS A 9 -2.28 -26.40 0.35
C HIS A 9 -2.98 -25.81 1.60
N ARG A 10 -2.46 -26.03 2.79
CA ARG A 10 -3.07 -25.47 4.01
C ARG A 10 -2.25 -24.28 4.51
N LYS A 11 -2.89 -23.11 4.65
CA LYS A 11 -2.26 -21.95 5.27
C LYS A 11 -1.75 -22.32 6.67
N PRO A 12 -0.49 -21.98 7.02
CA PRO A 12 0.05 -22.22 8.35
C PRO A 12 -0.71 -21.43 9.43
N ASP A 13 -0.56 -21.82 10.68
CA ASP A 13 -1.33 -21.27 11.79
C ASP A 13 -1.11 -19.77 12.00
N TRP A 14 0.09 -19.25 11.72
CA TRP A 14 0.42 -17.82 11.84
C TRP A 14 -0.22 -16.94 10.76
N LEU A 15 -0.87 -17.53 9.76
CA LEU A 15 -1.67 -16.83 8.74
C LEU A 15 -3.19 -16.97 8.97
N LYS A 16 -3.59 -17.53 10.09
CA LYS A 16 -5.01 -17.61 10.47
C LYS A 16 -5.49 -16.27 10.99
N ILE A 17 -6.63 -15.83 10.50
CA ILE A 17 -7.27 -14.56 10.85
C ILE A 17 -8.42 -14.87 11.81
N GLN A 18 -8.55 -14.06 12.84
CA GLN A 18 -9.73 -14.09 13.71
C GLN A 18 -10.78 -13.13 13.13
N LEU A 19 -11.93 -13.69 12.74
CA LEU A 19 -13.07 -12.89 12.30
C LEU A 19 -13.77 -12.28 13.53
N ARG A 20 -13.51 -11.01 13.79
CA ARG A 20 -14.21 -10.23 14.83
C ARG A 20 -14.92 -9.08 14.17
N VAL A 21 -16.25 -9.14 14.13
CA VAL A 21 -17.09 -8.04 13.60
C VAL A 21 -17.52 -7.16 14.76
N GLY A 22 -16.86 -6.02 14.91
CA GLY A 22 -17.20 -5.02 15.91
C GLY A 22 -18.23 -4.01 15.40
N LYS A 23 -18.67 -3.12 16.29
CA LYS A 23 -19.64 -2.05 15.96
C LYS A 23 -19.06 -1.07 14.93
N ASN A 24 -17.80 -0.70 15.07
CA ASN A 24 -17.12 0.23 14.17
C ASN A 24 -16.98 -0.35 12.74
N TYR A 25 -16.73 -1.66 12.60
CA TYR A 25 -16.71 -2.31 11.29
C TYR A 25 -18.01 -2.09 10.51
N SER A 26 -19.16 -2.29 11.17
CA SER A 26 -20.47 -2.13 10.53
C SER A 26 -20.74 -0.67 10.15
N ASP A 27 -20.36 0.27 11.01
CA ASP A 27 -20.47 1.71 10.77
C ASP A 27 -19.63 2.15 9.56
N LEU A 28 -18.35 1.78 9.52
CA LEU A 28 -17.48 2.08 8.39
C LEU A 28 -18.00 1.48 7.08
N LYS A 29 -18.46 0.23 7.12
CA LYS A 29 -19.05 -0.43 5.95
C LYS A 29 -20.24 0.35 5.40
N GLU A 30 -21.08 0.89 6.27
CA GLU A 30 -22.23 1.71 5.87
C GLU A 30 -21.78 3.05 5.28
N ILE A 31 -20.78 3.72 5.88
CA ILE A 31 -20.24 4.99 5.36
C ILE A 31 -19.66 4.77 3.94
N VAL A 32 -18.85 3.74 3.74
CA VAL A 32 -18.26 3.38 2.44
C VAL A 32 -19.37 3.16 1.41
N ARG A 33 -20.36 2.33 1.75
CA ARG A 33 -21.49 2.03 0.84
C ARG A 33 -22.32 3.27 0.48
N LYS A 34 -22.71 4.08 1.48
CA LYS A 34 -23.53 5.28 1.27
C LYS A 34 -22.76 6.39 0.54
N GLY A 35 -21.45 6.46 0.75
CA GLY A 35 -20.58 7.43 0.08
C GLY A 35 -20.19 7.04 -1.35
N ASN A 36 -20.62 5.88 -1.83
CA ASN A 36 -20.16 5.32 -3.11
C ASN A 36 -18.64 5.38 -3.25
N LEU A 37 -17.95 4.87 -2.21
CA LEU A 37 -16.48 4.91 -2.12
C LEU A 37 -15.90 3.54 -2.39
N ASN A 38 -14.70 3.53 -2.96
CA ASN A 38 -13.90 2.33 -3.12
C ASN A 38 -12.88 2.21 -1.99
N THR A 39 -12.58 1.00 -1.55
CA THR A 39 -11.53 0.74 -0.57
C THR A 39 -10.66 -0.42 -1.02
N VAL A 40 -9.34 -0.27 -0.91
CA VAL A 40 -8.43 -1.38 -1.18
C VAL A 40 -8.65 -2.54 -0.21
N CYS A 41 -9.21 -2.26 0.98
CA CYS A 41 -9.55 -3.29 1.96
C CYS A 41 -10.55 -4.31 1.41
N GLN A 42 -11.53 -3.85 0.63
CA GLN A 42 -12.54 -4.71 -0.01
C GLN A 42 -12.02 -5.28 -1.34
N GLU A 43 -11.48 -4.41 -2.22
CA GLU A 43 -11.04 -4.81 -3.56
C GLU A 43 -9.89 -5.82 -3.53
N ALA A 44 -8.94 -5.65 -2.61
CA ALA A 44 -7.81 -6.56 -2.45
C ALA A 44 -8.09 -7.77 -1.53
N LEU A 45 -9.34 -7.95 -1.05
CA LEU A 45 -9.70 -9.01 -0.11
C LEU A 45 -8.76 -9.04 1.11
N CYS A 46 -8.51 -7.85 1.69
CA CYS A 46 -7.52 -7.69 2.75
C CYS A 46 -7.87 -8.55 3.98
N PRO A 47 -6.96 -9.38 4.49
CA PRO A 47 -7.20 -10.22 5.65
C PRO A 47 -7.48 -9.42 6.93
N ASN A 48 -6.96 -8.20 7.03
CA ASN A 48 -7.02 -7.38 8.23
C ASN A 48 -8.25 -6.46 8.29
N ILE A 49 -9.17 -6.56 7.31
CA ILE A 49 -10.30 -5.63 7.18
C ILE A 49 -11.14 -5.52 8.46
N TYR A 50 -11.36 -6.63 9.16
CA TYR A 50 -12.18 -6.67 10.37
C TYR A 50 -11.51 -5.93 11.53
N GLU A 51 -10.22 -6.15 11.74
CA GLU A 51 -9.43 -5.48 12.75
C GLU A 51 -9.27 -3.99 12.45
N CYS A 52 -8.80 -3.67 11.23
CA CYS A 52 -8.56 -2.27 10.84
C CYS A 52 -9.84 -1.43 10.90
N TRP A 53 -10.95 -1.93 10.38
CA TRP A 53 -12.20 -1.18 10.38
C TRP A 53 -12.80 -1.04 11.78
N ASP A 54 -12.60 -2.03 12.66
CA ASP A 54 -13.03 -1.89 14.05
C ASP A 54 -12.17 -0.88 14.84
N ARG A 55 -10.90 -0.70 14.45
CA ARG A 55 -10.00 0.37 14.93
C ARG A 55 -10.26 1.73 14.26
N ARG A 56 -11.25 1.84 13.38
CA ARG A 56 -11.50 3.01 12.51
C ARG A 56 -10.29 3.38 11.65
N ALA A 57 -9.65 2.38 11.05
CA ALA A 57 -8.60 2.53 10.05
C ALA A 57 -9.06 1.90 8.73
N ALA A 58 -9.11 2.68 7.67
CA ALA A 58 -9.48 2.22 6.34
C ALA A 58 -8.56 2.85 5.30
N THR A 59 -8.28 2.11 4.22
CA THR A 59 -7.55 2.65 3.07
C THR A 59 -8.55 2.92 1.96
N LEU A 60 -8.82 4.19 1.71
CA LEU A 60 -9.71 4.64 0.63
C LEU A 60 -8.97 4.51 -0.72
N MET A 61 -9.73 4.23 -1.77
CA MET A 61 -9.18 4.11 -3.13
C MET A 61 -9.90 5.08 -4.05
N ILE A 62 -9.15 5.99 -4.66
CA ILE A 62 -9.63 7.03 -5.57
C ILE A 62 -9.35 6.68 -7.04
N LEU A 63 -9.85 7.50 -7.96
CA LEU A 63 -9.77 7.34 -9.41
C LEU A 63 -10.58 6.14 -9.94
N GLY A 64 -11.58 5.69 -9.16
CA GLY A 64 -12.47 4.61 -9.52
C GLY A 64 -12.02 3.22 -9.05
N ASP A 65 -12.58 2.17 -9.69
CA ASP A 65 -12.39 0.77 -9.34
C ASP A 65 -11.69 -0.07 -10.44
N VAL A 66 -11.34 0.56 -11.57
CA VAL A 66 -10.71 -0.11 -12.72
C VAL A 66 -9.30 0.42 -12.92
N CYS A 67 -8.31 -0.47 -12.82
CA CYS A 67 -6.90 -0.16 -12.99
C CYS A 67 -6.44 -0.47 -14.42
N THR A 68 -5.62 0.41 -15.01
CA THR A 68 -5.01 0.18 -16.33
C THR A 68 -3.87 -0.82 -16.30
N ARG A 69 -3.34 -1.17 -15.12
CA ARG A 69 -2.24 -2.14 -14.95
C ARG A 69 -2.75 -3.47 -14.43
N SER A 70 -2.04 -4.55 -14.80
CA SER A 70 -2.38 -5.94 -14.50
C SER A 70 -1.35 -6.61 -13.59
N CYS A 71 -1.08 -6.02 -12.42
CA CYS A 71 -0.18 -6.61 -11.45
C CYS A 71 -0.71 -7.97 -10.99
N ARG A 72 0.11 -9.03 -11.11
CA ARG A 72 -0.35 -10.41 -10.88
C ARG A 72 -0.60 -10.78 -9.41
N PHE A 73 -0.31 -9.89 -8.49
CA PHE A 73 -0.64 -10.05 -7.07
C PHE A 73 -1.94 -9.34 -6.68
N CYS A 74 -2.43 -8.41 -7.50
CA CYS A 74 -3.49 -7.47 -7.17
C CYS A 74 -4.86 -7.96 -7.64
N ASN A 75 -5.86 -7.92 -6.76
CA ASN A 75 -7.22 -8.34 -7.08
C ASN A 75 -8.11 -7.20 -7.59
N VAL A 76 -7.59 -5.98 -7.69
CA VAL A 76 -8.31 -4.85 -8.28
C VAL A 76 -8.59 -5.14 -9.75
N LYS A 77 -9.78 -4.78 -10.20
CA LYS A 77 -10.25 -5.02 -11.55
C LYS A 77 -9.36 -4.33 -12.59
N THR A 78 -8.84 -5.10 -13.52
CA THR A 78 -8.04 -4.57 -14.64
C THR A 78 -8.90 -4.28 -15.84
N GLY A 79 -8.67 -3.15 -16.48
CA GLY A 79 -9.41 -2.74 -17.68
C GLY A 79 -9.03 -1.36 -18.17
N ARG A 80 -9.86 -0.82 -19.07
CA ARG A 80 -9.74 0.54 -19.57
C ARG A 80 -10.89 1.36 -18.98
N PRO A 81 -10.63 2.26 -18.00
CA PRO A 81 -11.65 3.17 -17.48
C PRO A 81 -12.17 4.10 -18.58
N ILE A 82 -13.46 4.41 -18.55
CA ILE A 82 -14.10 5.27 -19.57
C ILE A 82 -14.45 6.66 -19.03
N TRP A 83 -14.38 6.85 -17.71
CA TRP A 83 -14.65 8.13 -17.04
C TRP A 83 -13.97 8.19 -15.68
N TYR A 84 -13.93 9.38 -15.07
CA TYR A 84 -13.59 9.59 -13.67
C TYR A 84 -14.51 10.66 -13.07
N ASP A 85 -14.66 10.61 -11.75
CA ASP A 85 -15.56 11.51 -11.02
C ASP A 85 -14.79 12.73 -10.51
N THR A 86 -15.07 13.89 -11.05
CA THR A 86 -14.45 15.15 -10.62
C THR A 86 -14.86 15.58 -9.21
N ASN A 87 -15.95 15.04 -8.65
CA ASN A 87 -16.37 15.30 -7.27
C ASN A 87 -15.80 14.29 -6.25
N GLU A 88 -15.00 13.32 -6.70
CA GLU A 88 -14.39 12.30 -5.83
C GLU A 88 -13.53 12.91 -4.73
N PRO A 89 -12.72 13.98 -4.92
CA PRO A 89 -11.97 14.64 -3.87
C PRO A 89 -12.84 15.09 -2.70
N GLN A 90 -13.94 15.78 -2.96
CA GLN A 90 -14.85 16.27 -1.93
C GLN A 90 -15.59 15.13 -1.22
N ARG A 91 -16.05 14.12 -1.96
CA ARG A 91 -16.69 12.94 -1.37
C ARG A 91 -15.73 12.14 -0.48
N THR A 92 -14.48 12.05 -0.88
CA THR A 92 -13.43 11.39 -0.10
C THR A 92 -13.16 12.15 1.20
N ALA A 93 -12.99 13.46 1.14
CA ALA A 93 -12.78 14.31 2.31
C ALA A 93 -13.96 14.25 3.30
N GLU A 94 -15.21 14.27 2.80
CA GLU A 94 -16.42 14.11 3.61
C GLU A 94 -16.50 12.72 4.25
N ALA A 95 -16.08 11.67 3.56
CA ALA A 95 -16.03 10.33 4.11
C ALA A 95 -15.02 10.21 5.25
N VAL A 96 -13.82 10.77 5.09
CA VAL A 96 -12.81 10.85 6.16
C VAL A 96 -13.37 11.53 7.40
N ARG A 97 -14.10 12.65 7.23
CA ARG A 97 -14.77 13.36 8.30
C ARG A 97 -15.82 12.50 9.01
N ARG A 98 -16.68 11.83 8.24
CA ARG A 98 -17.75 10.97 8.79
C ARG A 98 -17.21 9.73 9.49
N MET A 99 -16.10 9.19 9.01
CA MET A 99 -15.40 8.08 9.67
C MET A 99 -14.70 8.50 10.96
N GLY A 100 -14.46 9.81 11.17
CA GLY A 100 -13.78 10.35 12.35
C GLY A 100 -12.33 9.85 12.48
N LEU A 101 -11.63 9.75 11.35
CA LEU A 101 -10.26 9.23 11.31
C LEU A 101 -9.27 10.25 11.91
N LYS A 102 -8.31 9.75 12.67
CA LYS A 102 -7.15 10.53 13.13
C LYS A 102 -5.96 10.39 12.18
N HIS A 103 -5.95 9.31 11.44
CA HIS A 103 -5.00 9.02 10.37
C HIS A 103 -5.76 8.35 9.22
N CYS A 104 -5.61 8.87 8.02
CA CYS A 104 -6.24 8.36 6.82
C CYS A 104 -5.19 7.89 5.83
N VAL A 105 -5.41 6.73 5.23
CA VAL A 105 -4.60 6.25 4.10
C VAL A 105 -5.44 6.31 2.83
N ILE A 106 -4.91 6.95 1.80
CA ILE A 106 -5.53 7.01 0.47
C ILE A 106 -4.61 6.37 -0.55
N THR A 107 -5.16 5.55 -1.41
CA THR A 107 -4.48 4.98 -2.59
C THR A 107 -5.34 5.18 -3.84
N SER A 108 -4.85 4.75 -4.99
CA SER A 108 -5.63 4.79 -6.23
C SER A 108 -5.41 3.56 -7.09
N VAL A 109 -6.26 3.39 -8.09
CA VAL A 109 -5.94 2.62 -9.29
C VAL A 109 -4.94 3.39 -10.15
N ASN A 110 -4.19 2.70 -11.03
CA ASN A 110 -3.42 3.37 -12.08
C ASN A 110 -4.34 3.84 -13.20
N ARG A 111 -4.08 5.04 -13.70
CA ARG A 111 -4.83 5.71 -14.78
C ARG A 111 -3.85 6.15 -15.89
N ASP A 112 -3.09 5.17 -16.41
CA ASP A 112 -2.05 5.41 -17.41
C ASP A 112 -2.58 6.00 -18.74
N GLU A 113 -3.90 6.04 -18.92
CA GLU A 113 -4.58 6.68 -20.06
C GLU A 113 -4.83 8.18 -19.87
N LEU A 114 -4.74 8.70 -18.63
CA LEU A 114 -4.80 10.13 -18.36
C LEU A 114 -3.40 10.75 -18.60
N ALA A 115 -3.39 11.97 -19.12
CA ALA A 115 -2.15 12.66 -19.46
C ALA A 115 -1.22 12.84 -18.25
N ASP A 116 -1.80 13.10 -17.06
CA ASP A 116 -1.12 13.29 -15.78
C ASP A 116 -1.21 12.06 -14.87
N GLY A 117 -1.70 10.93 -15.38
CA GLY A 117 -1.93 9.73 -14.56
C GLY A 117 -2.92 9.92 -13.40
N GLY A 118 -3.65 11.05 -13.36
CA GLY A 118 -4.58 11.44 -12.30
C GLY A 118 -3.94 12.28 -11.18
N ALA A 119 -2.76 12.86 -11.40
CA ALA A 119 -2.04 13.65 -10.40
C ALA A 119 -2.83 14.87 -9.91
N ALA A 120 -3.57 15.54 -10.78
CA ALA A 120 -4.44 16.66 -10.41
C ALA A 120 -5.52 16.23 -9.39
N ILE A 121 -6.20 15.11 -9.64
CA ILE A 121 -7.21 14.55 -8.70
C ILE A 121 -6.56 14.15 -7.37
N TRP A 122 -5.35 13.60 -7.41
CA TRP A 122 -4.57 13.32 -6.20
C TRP A 122 -4.33 14.58 -5.36
N ALA A 123 -3.82 15.64 -5.98
CA ALA A 123 -3.54 16.90 -5.31
C ALA A 123 -4.81 17.56 -4.75
N GLU A 124 -5.90 17.56 -5.50
CA GLU A 124 -7.21 18.05 -5.04
C GLU A 124 -7.73 17.23 -3.86
N THR A 125 -7.60 15.89 -3.91
CA THR A 125 -8.05 15.02 -2.82
C THR A 125 -7.26 15.30 -1.54
N ILE A 126 -5.94 15.44 -1.62
CA ILE A 126 -5.09 15.76 -0.47
C ILE A 126 -5.50 17.10 0.15
N ARG A 127 -5.66 18.15 -0.67
CA ARG A 127 -6.08 19.48 -0.20
C ARG A 127 -7.47 19.46 0.42
N ALA A 128 -8.44 18.81 -0.21
CA ALA A 128 -9.80 18.70 0.31
C ALA A 128 -9.85 17.94 1.66
N VAL A 129 -9.04 16.88 1.80
CA VAL A 129 -8.96 16.15 3.06
C VAL A 129 -8.36 17.03 4.16
N HIS A 130 -7.26 17.74 3.90
CA HIS A 130 -6.64 18.65 4.87
C HIS A 130 -7.58 19.78 5.29
N GLU A 131 -8.27 20.39 4.33
CA GLU A 131 -9.21 21.50 4.59
C GLU A 131 -10.37 21.06 5.48
N LEU A 132 -10.99 19.92 5.16
CA LEU A 132 -12.17 19.44 5.88
C LEU A 132 -11.83 18.69 7.17
N ASN A 133 -10.60 18.19 7.31
CA ASN A 133 -10.14 17.34 8.41
C ASN A 133 -8.78 17.80 8.97
N PRO A 134 -8.64 19.00 9.51
CA PRO A 134 -7.34 19.60 9.90
C PRO A 134 -6.60 18.82 11.02
N ASN A 135 -7.29 17.93 11.73
CA ASN A 135 -6.71 17.09 12.78
C ASN A 135 -6.44 15.64 12.32
N CYS A 136 -6.65 15.33 11.03
CA CYS A 136 -6.41 14.03 10.46
C CYS A 136 -5.06 14.04 9.71
N SER A 137 -4.13 13.20 10.12
CA SER A 137 -2.89 12.97 9.38
C SER A 137 -3.19 12.15 8.12
N LEU A 138 -2.57 12.49 7.01
CA LEU A 138 -2.82 11.86 5.71
C LEU A 138 -1.59 11.13 5.19
N GLU A 139 -1.73 9.83 4.96
CA GLU A 139 -0.80 9.01 4.19
C GLU A 139 -1.39 8.77 2.78
N VAL A 140 -0.57 8.94 1.75
CA VAL A 140 -0.94 8.62 0.38
C VAL A 140 -0.05 7.50 -0.15
N LEU A 141 -0.64 6.53 -0.84
CA LEU A 141 0.07 5.46 -1.55
C LEU A 141 -0.16 5.65 -3.04
N ILE A 142 0.79 6.33 -3.69
CA ILE A 142 0.68 6.79 -5.08
C ILE A 142 1.21 5.76 -6.09
N PRO A 143 0.73 5.80 -7.36
CA PRO A 143 1.39 5.14 -8.48
C PRO A 143 2.72 5.82 -8.82
N ASP A 144 3.45 5.25 -9.77
CA ASP A 144 4.71 5.83 -10.26
C ASP A 144 4.54 6.92 -11.32
N PHE A 145 3.31 7.21 -11.76
CA PHE A 145 2.98 8.15 -12.85
C PHE A 145 3.87 7.99 -14.10
N LYS A 146 4.32 6.75 -14.39
CA LYS A 146 5.30 6.43 -15.45
C LYS A 146 6.61 7.21 -15.34
N GLY A 147 6.95 7.71 -14.17
CA GLY A 147 8.13 8.54 -13.92
C GLY A 147 8.01 10.00 -14.36
N ASP A 148 6.80 10.46 -14.70
CA ASP A 148 6.57 11.88 -15.07
C ASP A 148 6.80 12.80 -13.87
N GLU A 149 7.85 13.60 -13.95
CA GLU A 149 8.29 14.47 -12.86
C GLU A 149 7.23 15.51 -12.49
N GLN A 150 6.55 16.09 -13.48
CA GLN A 150 5.53 17.11 -13.24
C GLN A 150 4.32 16.55 -12.50
N SER A 151 3.89 15.34 -12.85
CA SER A 151 2.80 14.63 -12.16
C SER A 151 3.19 14.31 -10.71
N LEU A 152 4.42 13.84 -10.48
CA LEU A 152 4.94 13.57 -9.13
C LEU A 152 5.01 14.87 -8.30
N GLU A 153 5.56 15.95 -8.84
CA GLU A 153 5.65 17.25 -8.16
C GLU A 153 4.26 17.79 -7.80
N THR A 154 3.28 17.67 -8.71
CA THR A 154 1.89 18.08 -8.44
C THR A 154 1.33 17.43 -7.18
N VAL A 155 1.62 16.15 -6.96
CA VAL A 155 1.19 15.43 -5.75
C VAL A 155 2.04 15.82 -4.53
N PHE A 156 3.36 16.00 -4.69
CA PHE A 156 4.27 16.38 -3.61
C PHE A 156 3.94 17.76 -3.04
N GLU A 157 3.57 18.71 -3.92
CA GLU A 157 3.16 20.08 -3.54
C GLU A 157 1.89 20.10 -2.68
N ALA A 158 1.04 19.11 -2.80
CA ALA A 158 -0.14 18.98 -1.93
C ALA A 158 0.20 18.59 -0.49
N ARG A 159 1.47 18.24 -0.19
CA ARG A 159 2.05 18.05 1.15
C ARG A 159 1.33 17.02 2.04
N PRO A 160 1.15 15.76 1.60
CA PRO A 160 0.71 14.72 2.52
C PRO A 160 1.76 14.50 3.63
N GLU A 161 1.34 14.08 4.82
CA GLU A 161 2.27 13.81 5.94
C GLU A 161 3.18 12.62 5.67
N ILE A 162 2.68 11.61 4.95
CA ILE A 162 3.47 10.45 4.52
C ILE A 162 3.15 10.17 3.06
N LEU A 163 4.21 10.05 2.25
CA LEU A 163 4.11 9.64 0.86
C LEU A 163 4.65 8.22 0.70
N GLY A 164 3.79 7.31 0.30
CA GLY A 164 4.09 5.93 0.00
C GLY A 164 4.16 5.64 -1.50
N HIS A 165 5.13 4.82 -1.91
CA HIS A 165 5.16 4.12 -3.17
C HIS A 165 5.78 2.74 -2.98
N ASN A 166 5.07 1.68 -3.33
CA ASN A 166 5.49 0.32 -3.01
C ASN A 166 6.47 -0.26 -4.04
N MET A 167 7.52 -0.91 -3.55
CA MET A 167 8.42 -1.77 -4.35
C MET A 167 7.74 -3.09 -4.74
N GLU A 168 6.86 -3.60 -3.91
CA GLU A 168 6.08 -4.84 -4.02
C GLU A 168 6.92 -6.12 -4.02
N THR A 169 8.01 -6.18 -4.80
CA THR A 169 8.87 -7.38 -4.92
C THR A 169 10.30 -7.00 -5.33
N VAL A 170 11.16 -8.01 -5.46
CA VAL A 170 12.58 -7.86 -5.87
C VAL A 170 12.74 -7.66 -7.38
N PRO A 171 13.85 -7.05 -7.88
CA PRO A 171 14.03 -6.70 -9.30
C PRO A 171 13.75 -7.84 -10.27
N ARG A 172 14.27 -9.03 -10.00
CA ARG A 172 14.12 -10.20 -10.88
C ARG A 172 12.66 -10.60 -11.13
N LEU A 173 11.78 -10.33 -10.17
CA LEU A 173 10.37 -10.72 -10.26
C LEU A 173 9.46 -9.63 -10.86
N TYR A 174 9.97 -8.43 -11.15
CA TYR A 174 9.14 -7.34 -11.67
C TYR A 174 8.37 -7.73 -12.94
N SER A 175 9.06 -8.27 -13.93
CA SER A 175 8.44 -8.65 -15.22
C SER A 175 7.32 -9.69 -15.05
N SER A 176 7.43 -10.59 -14.07
CA SER A 176 6.44 -11.63 -13.81
C SER A 176 5.32 -11.21 -12.85
N VAL A 177 5.58 -10.27 -11.93
CA VAL A 177 4.66 -9.87 -10.85
C VAL A 177 4.01 -8.50 -11.13
N ARG A 178 4.77 -7.56 -11.70
CA ARG A 178 4.37 -6.17 -12.03
C ARG A 178 4.79 -5.79 -13.45
N PRO A 179 4.23 -6.41 -14.48
CA PRO A 179 4.77 -6.31 -15.86
C PRO A 179 4.82 -4.91 -16.45
N GLN A 180 4.01 -3.96 -15.95
CA GLN A 180 3.99 -2.56 -16.42
C GLN A 180 4.76 -1.59 -15.50
N ALA A 181 5.46 -2.09 -14.48
CA ALA A 181 6.24 -1.26 -13.57
C ALA A 181 7.75 -1.50 -13.74
N ASP A 182 8.55 -0.52 -13.37
CA ASP A 182 10.01 -0.60 -13.36
C ASP A 182 10.55 -0.45 -11.93
N PHE A 183 11.53 -1.28 -11.57
CA PHE A 183 12.10 -1.29 -10.22
C PHE A 183 12.91 -0.01 -9.93
N GLN A 184 13.70 0.44 -10.91
CA GLN A 184 14.51 1.64 -10.74
C GLN A 184 13.60 2.88 -10.65
N GLN A 185 12.57 2.97 -11.49
CA GLN A 185 11.57 4.03 -11.43
C GLN A 185 10.88 4.07 -10.06
N SER A 186 10.55 2.91 -9.47
CA SER A 186 9.96 2.87 -8.12
C SER A 186 10.92 3.43 -7.06
N LEU A 187 12.22 3.16 -7.14
CA LEU A 187 13.23 3.79 -6.27
C LEU A 187 13.34 5.30 -6.52
N ASP A 188 13.22 5.73 -7.78
CA ASP A 188 13.34 7.14 -8.14
C ASP A 188 12.16 7.97 -7.62
N VAL A 189 10.94 7.40 -7.59
CA VAL A 189 9.79 8.02 -6.89
C VAL A 189 10.11 8.27 -5.42
N LEU A 190 10.69 7.29 -4.71
CA LEU A 190 11.08 7.43 -3.30
C LEU A 190 12.17 8.51 -3.13
N ARG A 191 13.19 8.53 -4.01
CA ARG A 191 14.26 9.55 -3.97
C ARG A 191 13.72 10.95 -4.21
N GLN A 192 12.85 11.11 -5.20
CA GLN A 192 12.25 12.42 -5.53
C GLN A 192 11.39 12.93 -4.38
N SER A 193 10.50 12.11 -3.82
CA SER A 193 9.68 12.50 -2.69
C SER A 193 10.54 12.92 -1.48
N LYS A 194 11.67 12.22 -1.28
CA LYS A 194 12.62 12.55 -0.21
C LYS A 194 13.35 13.86 -0.44
N LYS A 195 13.78 14.13 -1.69
CA LYS A 195 14.37 15.43 -2.07
C LYS A 195 13.38 16.57 -1.87
N PHE A 196 12.10 16.33 -2.08
CA PHE A 196 11.03 17.31 -1.85
C PHE A 196 10.74 17.54 -0.35
N GLY A 197 11.36 16.77 0.54
CA GLY A 197 11.28 16.92 1.99
C GLY A 197 10.09 16.16 2.62
N LEU A 198 9.49 15.21 1.91
CA LEU A 198 8.39 14.41 2.43
C LEU A 198 8.90 13.24 3.28
N ARG A 199 8.10 12.79 4.23
CA ARG A 199 8.30 11.50 4.89
C ARG A 199 7.88 10.40 3.94
N THR A 200 8.78 9.44 3.68
CA THR A 200 8.59 8.43 2.65
C THR A 200 8.35 7.05 3.23
N LYS A 201 7.49 6.30 2.55
CA LYS A 201 7.14 4.93 2.92
C LYS A 201 7.13 4.02 1.70
N THR A 202 7.55 2.77 1.91
CA THR A 202 7.41 1.73 0.90
C THR A 202 6.99 0.41 1.52
N ALA A 203 6.53 -0.51 0.69
CA ALA A 203 6.24 -1.87 1.12
C ALA A 203 6.70 -2.89 0.08
N MET A 204 6.98 -4.11 0.56
CA MET A 204 7.22 -5.27 -0.27
C MET A 204 6.55 -6.51 0.31
N MET A 205 6.24 -7.43 -0.59
CA MET A 205 5.71 -8.74 -0.23
C MET A 205 6.79 -9.80 -0.38
N VAL A 206 6.75 -10.80 0.49
CA VAL A 206 7.61 -11.98 0.44
C VAL A 206 6.79 -13.26 0.24
N GLY A 207 7.41 -14.28 -0.35
CA GLY A 207 6.73 -15.53 -0.72
C GLY A 207 6.29 -15.60 -2.18
N LEU A 208 6.80 -14.70 -3.05
CA LEU A 208 6.58 -14.66 -4.49
C LEU A 208 7.64 -15.44 -5.31
N GLY A 209 8.64 -16.07 -4.64
CA GLY A 209 9.76 -16.79 -5.27
C GLY A 209 11.09 -16.04 -5.24
N GLU A 210 11.18 -14.98 -4.47
CA GLU A 210 12.42 -14.27 -4.18
C GLU A 210 13.35 -15.09 -3.28
N ARG A 211 14.66 -14.86 -3.41
CA ARG A 211 15.69 -15.39 -2.52
C ARG A 211 15.91 -14.43 -1.36
N LYS A 212 16.35 -14.96 -0.23
CA LYS A 212 16.66 -14.14 0.97
C LYS A 212 17.68 -13.02 0.66
N SER A 213 18.70 -13.32 -0.14
CA SER A 213 19.71 -12.34 -0.56
C SER A 213 19.12 -11.20 -1.39
N GLU A 214 18.14 -11.50 -2.27
CA GLU A 214 17.47 -10.50 -3.10
C GLU A 214 16.58 -9.57 -2.25
N ILE A 215 15.96 -10.10 -1.17
CA ILE A 215 15.20 -9.29 -0.21
C ILE A 215 16.15 -8.31 0.50
N LEU A 216 17.28 -8.79 1.00
CA LEU A 216 18.27 -7.95 1.71
C LEU A 216 18.84 -6.87 0.80
N GLU A 217 19.20 -7.21 -0.44
CA GLU A 217 19.63 -6.23 -1.46
C GLU A 217 18.54 -5.18 -1.71
N THR A 218 17.28 -5.60 -1.80
CA THR A 218 16.15 -4.67 -1.99
C THR A 218 15.99 -3.75 -0.80
N ILE A 219 16.09 -4.26 0.44
CA ILE A 219 16.04 -3.46 1.67
C ILE A 219 17.18 -2.43 1.68
N GLN A 220 18.39 -2.83 1.33
CA GLN A 220 19.53 -1.92 1.23
C GLN A 220 19.29 -0.82 0.20
N ARG A 221 18.85 -1.17 -1.02
CA ARG A 221 18.55 -0.19 -2.09
C ARG A 221 17.43 0.78 -1.71
N VAL A 222 16.44 0.32 -0.95
CA VAL A 222 15.38 1.18 -0.38
C VAL A 222 16.00 2.14 0.64
N ALA A 223 16.84 1.66 1.57
CA ALA A 223 17.49 2.52 2.56
C ALA A 223 18.39 3.59 1.91
N GLU A 224 19.08 3.27 0.80
CA GLU A 224 19.89 4.21 0.02
C GLU A 224 19.06 5.37 -0.58
N THR A 225 17.74 5.21 -0.75
CA THR A 225 16.84 6.31 -1.10
C THR A 225 16.57 7.27 0.05
N ARG A 226 17.01 6.95 1.27
CA ARG A 226 16.65 7.59 2.53
C ARG A 226 15.16 7.46 2.87
N CYS A 227 14.50 6.41 2.38
CA CYS A 227 13.12 6.10 2.76
C CYS A 227 13.04 5.94 4.28
N ASP A 228 11.96 6.44 4.89
CA ASP A 228 11.82 6.42 6.35
C ASP A 228 11.20 5.12 6.85
N ILE A 229 10.20 4.57 6.12
CA ILE A 229 9.36 3.46 6.56
C ILE A 229 9.37 2.34 5.53
N LEU A 230 9.62 1.11 5.98
CA LEU A 230 9.44 -0.10 5.17
C LEU A 230 8.41 -1.03 5.81
N ALA A 231 7.45 -1.51 5.03
CA ALA A 231 6.57 -2.59 5.43
C ALA A 231 6.92 -3.89 4.67
N VAL A 232 7.02 -5.02 5.37
CA VAL A 232 7.28 -6.34 4.77
C VAL A 232 6.22 -7.32 5.21
N GLY A 233 5.45 -7.86 4.26
CA GLY A 233 4.34 -8.78 4.53
C GLY A 233 4.36 -10.03 3.68
N GLN A 234 3.68 -11.10 4.14
CA GLN A 234 3.50 -12.30 3.34
C GLN A 234 2.57 -12.04 2.15
N TYR A 235 2.97 -12.42 0.96
CA TYR A 235 2.07 -12.48 -0.17
C TYR A 235 0.96 -13.53 0.08
N LEU A 236 -0.29 -13.13 -0.15
CA LEU A 236 -1.45 -14.01 -0.10
C LEU A 236 -2.14 -13.97 -1.45
N GLN A 237 -2.17 -15.11 -2.14
CA GLN A 237 -2.78 -15.23 -3.46
C GLN A 237 -4.30 -14.98 -3.40
N PRO A 238 -4.83 -13.94 -4.09
CA PRO A 238 -6.26 -13.65 -4.05
C PRO A 238 -7.12 -14.74 -4.70
N THR A 239 -6.71 -15.20 -5.90
CA THR A 239 -7.38 -16.29 -6.63
C THR A 239 -6.34 -17.14 -7.38
N LYS A 240 -6.74 -18.30 -7.87
CA LYS A 240 -5.87 -19.21 -8.66
C LYS A 240 -5.32 -18.60 -9.95
N LYS A 241 -5.86 -17.46 -10.42
CA LYS A 241 -5.39 -16.74 -11.61
C LYS A 241 -4.20 -15.81 -11.33
N HIS A 242 -3.97 -15.47 -10.07
CA HIS A 242 -2.88 -14.61 -9.63
C HIS A 242 -1.58 -15.39 -9.49
N HIS A 243 -0.48 -14.66 -9.30
CA HIS A 243 0.83 -15.27 -9.05
C HIS A 243 0.73 -16.28 -7.89
N PRO A 244 1.30 -17.49 -7.99
CA PRO A 244 1.20 -18.47 -6.91
C PRO A 244 1.97 -18.02 -5.67
N VAL A 245 1.58 -18.52 -4.50
CA VAL A 245 2.41 -18.43 -3.30
C VAL A 245 3.49 -19.50 -3.42
N GLU A 246 4.74 -19.08 -3.60
CA GLU A 246 5.88 -19.98 -3.73
C GLU A 246 6.31 -20.57 -2.37
N ARG A 247 6.19 -19.78 -1.31
CA ARG A 247 6.41 -20.24 0.07
C ARG A 247 5.66 -19.39 1.09
N HIS A 248 5.35 -19.99 2.23
CA HIS A 248 4.92 -19.27 3.41
C HIS A 248 6.15 -19.01 4.29
N VAL A 249 6.48 -17.74 4.45
CA VAL A 249 7.66 -17.27 5.19
C VAL A 249 7.40 -17.44 6.69
N HIS A 250 8.36 -18.00 7.42
CA HIS A 250 8.24 -18.20 8.86
C HIS A 250 8.31 -16.86 9.61
N PRO A 251 7.56 -16.66 10.72
CA PRO A 251 7.57 -15.42 11.49
C PRO A 251 8.97 -14.89 11.85
N SER A 252 9.90 -15.76 12.22
CA SER A 252 11.28 -15.37 12.54
C SER A 252 12.07 -14.74 11.40
N GLU A 253 11.68 -15.00 10.13
CA GLU A 253 12.30 -14.32 9.00
C GLU A 253 11.83 -12.87 8.89
N PHE A 254 10.60 -12.57 9.28
CA PHE A 254 10.09 -11.21 9.35
C PHE A 254 10.80 -10.40 10.44
N ASP A 255 11.08 -11.01 11.60
CA ASP A 255 11.89 -10.39 12.65
C ASP A 255 13.28 -10.06 12.14
N PHE A 256 13.90 -11.00 11.42
CA PHE A 256 15.19 -10.80 10.77
C PHE A 256 15.16 -9.64 9.75
N TYR A 257 14.14 -9.55 8.88
CA TYR A 257 14.03 -8.44 7.92
C TYR A 257 13.81 -7.09 8.61
N ARG A 258 13.12 -7.07 9.74
CA ARG A 258 12.99 -5.87 10.58
C ARG A 258 14.35 -5.39 11.08
N GLU A 259 15.12 -6.29 11.67
CA GLU A 259 16.46 -5.97 12.20
C GLU A 259 17.41 -5.47 11.12
N GLU A 260 17.46 -6.16 9.98
CA GLU A 260 18.32 -5.77 8.85
C GLU A 260 17.91 -4.41 8.26
N GLY A 261 16.61 -4.14 8.12
CA GLY A 261 16.17 -2.85 7.65
C GLY A 261 16.53 -1.69 8.59
N LEU A 262 16.42 -1.88 9.90
CA LEU A 262 16.86 -0.90 10.89
C LEU A 262 18.38 -0.69 10.85
N LYS A 263 19.18 -1.76 10.68
CA LYS A 263 20.64 -1.67 10.51
C LYS A 263 21.03 -0.89 9.25
N CYS A 264 20.23 -0.98 8.18
CA CYS A 264 20.43 -0.22 6.95
C CYS A 264 20.08 1.28 7.10
N GLY A 265 19.50 1.70 8.23
CA GLY A 265 19.18 3.10 8.52
C GLY A 265 17.72 3.51 8.26
N LEU A 266 16.82 2.56 7.99
CA LEU A 266 15.38 2.84 7.99
C LEU A 266 14.93 3.23 9.41
N LYS A 267 14.04 4.22 9.53
CA LYS A 267 13.56 4.70 10.83
C LYS A 267 12.51 3.77 11.45
N TRP A 268 11.71 3.14 10.58
CA TRP A 268 10.68 2.18 10.98
C TRP A 268 10.62 1.02 10.01
N VAL A 269 10.53 -0.20 10.53
CA VAL A 269 10.29 -1.39 9.72
C VAL A 269 9.14 -2.19 10.33
N GLU A 270 8.00 -2.15 9.68
CA GLU A 270 6.86 -2.98 10.01
C GLU A 270 6.98 -4.31 9.26
N SER A 271 7.22 -5.40 9.97
CA SER A 271 7.49 -6.69 9.32
C SER A 271 6.76 -7.82 10.04
N GLY A 272 5.96 -8.57 9.29
CA GLY A 272 5.19 -9.67 9.84
C GLY A 272 4.28 -10.36 8.82
N PRO A 273 3.79 -11.58 9.12
CA PRO A 273 3.01 -12.38 8.16
C PRO A 273 1.74 -11.70 7.63
N LEU A 274 1.05 -10.92 8.46
CA LEU A 274 -0.19 -10.24 8.08
C LEU A 274 0.01 -8.75 7.77
N VAL A 275 1.26 -8.24 7.82
CA VAL A 275 1.57 -6.84 7.51
C VAL A 275 1.18 -6.51 6.06
N ARG A 276 0.66 -5.30 5.89
CA ARG A 276 0.32 -4.64 4.62
C ARG A 276 0.85 -3.21 4.67
N SER A 277 0.95 -2.53 3.53
CA SER A 277 1.48 -1.17 3.47
C SER A 277 0.80 -0.20 4.44
N SER A 278 -0.51 -0.32 4.64
CA SER A 278 -1.28 0.53 5.56
C SER A 278 -1.56 -0.09 6.94
N TYR A 279 -0.95 -1.25 7.26
CA TYR A 279 -1.16 -1.89 8.56
C TYR A 279 -0.46 -1.08 9.65
N HIS A 280 -1.18 -0.72 10.72
CA HIS A 280 -0.72 0.13 11.82
C HIS A 280 -0.14 1.50 11.37
N ALA A 281 -0.62 2.04 10.25
CA ALA A 281 -0.12 3.31 9.71
C ALA A 281 -0.31 4.48 10.68
N ASP A 282 -1.36 4.46 11.49
CA ASP A 282 -1.60 5.46 12.55
C ASP A 282 -0.54 5.46 13.65
N GLU A 283 0.02 4.30 14.00
CA GLU A 283 1.10 4.15 14.97
C GLU A 283 2.40 4.70 14.38
N GLN A 284 2.75 4.29 13.16
CA GLN A 284 3.92 4.77 12.42
C GLN A 284 3.92 6.30 12.25
N ALA A 285 2.74 6.87 11.97
CA ALA A 285 2.59 8.32 11.81
C ALA A 285 2.83 9.09 13.12
N LYS A 286 2.51 8.50 14.27
CA LYS A 286 2.74 9.12 15.61
C LYS A 286 4.20 9.08 16.01
N GLU A 287 4.83 7.92 15.95
CA GLU A 287 6.21 7.70 16.35
C GLU A 287 7.21 8.56 15.56
N LEU A 288 6.90 8.88 14.33
CA LEU A 288 7.76 9.70 13.48
C LEU A 288 7.44 11.20 13.53
N LYS A 289 6.50 11.66 14.37
CA LYS A 289 6.22 13.09 14.56
C LYS A 289 7.25 13.80 15.47
N GLU A 290 8.01 13.01 16.22
CA GLU A 290 9.13 13.45 17.05
C GLU A 290 10.45 13.43 16.24
#